data_ee656e057a73d9719bdcc946336d974a
#
_entry.id   ee656e057a73d9719bdcc946336d974a
#
_cell.length_a   1.000
_cell.length_b   1.000
_cell.length_c   1.000
_cell.angle_alpha   90.00
_cell.angle_beta   90.00
_cell.angle_gamma   90.00
#
_symmetry.space_group_name_H-M   'P 1'
#
loop_
_entity.id
_entity.type
_entity.pdbx_description
1 polymer ?
#
loop_
_entity_poly.entity_id
_entity_poly.type
_entity_poly.pdbx_seq_one_letter_code
_entity_poly.pdbx_strand_id
1 'polypeptide(L)'
;MPTFPLSTPIMIAALAASLAFAAGASAQQPLLVPVKPTPAAPRPAVAPAPRAASCHNGQGFDRFLAELKQKAVSAGVSQSAIAESSPYLVYDQGIVNRDRGQRVFGQLFTQFAGRMAATYRMQQGQQYIRTYAAAFARAEKEYGVPPAVIAAFWGLESDFGAQMGNLPTLKSLVSLAYDCRRSEMFQNETIAALKIIDRGDLTPDEMIGSWAGELGQTQFLPTHYFNYAVDYDGDGHRNLLRSGPDVIGSTANYIANGLKWRRGEPWLQEVRVPQDANFANFPWDQADLTIKLPRNKWAALGVSYPDGKPLANDEMPASLLLPMGRTGPAFLAYANFAAYTEWNNSLIYSTTAGYLANRIAGAPPMQRPHAPVTQLPFNEIKELQGLLVRAGFNVGTVDGVLGQASRSAVKAMQVKYGLPADSWPTAELLARMRGVPRVQSSTAAPEMR
;
A
#
# COMPACT_ATOMS: atom_id res chain seq x y z
N MET A 1 -14.81 -31.73 -26.70
CA MET A 1 -13.72 -31.10 -25.96
C MET A 1 -13.41 -29.77 -26.64
N PRO A 2 -13.76 -28.64 -26.12
CA PRO A 2 -13.29 -27.35 -26.62
C PRO A 2 -12.07 -26.90 -25.78
N THR A 3 -11.00 -26.62 -26.49
CA THR A 3 -9.75 -26.04 -25.96
C THR A 3 -9.97 -24.59 -25.60
N PHE A 4 -9.78 -24.25 -24.30
CA PHE A 4 -9.71 -22.88 -23.83
C PHE A 4 -8.30 -22.30 -24.06
N PRO A 5 -8.17 -21.05 -24.49
CA PRO A 5 -6.86 -20.41 -24.60
C PRO A 5 -6.32 -20.06 -23.22
N LEU A 6 -5.05 -20.37 -23.00
CA LEU A 6 -4.23 -19.99 -21.84
C LEU A 6 -4.13 -18.47 -21.76
N SER A 7 -4.72 -17.91 -20.72
CA SER A 7 -4.56 -16.50 -20.35
C SER A 7 -3.16 -16.29 -19.74
N THR A 8 -2.42 -15.33 -20.29
CA THR A 8 -1.10 -14.89 -19.84
C THR A 8 -1.14 -14.45 -18.37
N PRO A 9 -0.26 -14.93 -17.50
CA PRO A 9 -0.27 -14.55 -16.09
C PRO A 9 0.18 -13.10 -15.91
N ILE A 10 -0.66 -12.31 -15.25
CA ILE A 10 -0.35 -10.94 -14.83
C ILE A 10 0.38 -11.03 -13.50
N MET A 11 1.69 -10.75 -13.50
CA MET A 11 2.48 -10.65 -12.26
C MET A 11 1.98 -9.48 -11.41
N ILE A 12 1.56 -9.76 -10.20
CA ILE A 12 1.31 -8.78 -9.16
C ILE A 12 2.28 -9.11 -8.03
N ALA A 13 3.40 -8.41 -7.99
CA ALA A 13 4.24 -8.43 -6.80
C ALA A 13 3.60 -7.57 -5.71
N ALA A 14 3.69 -8.02 -4.47
CA ALA A 14 3.22 -7.29 -3.31
C ALA A 14 3.70 -5.83 -3.34
N LEU A 15 2.79 -4.92 -3.16
CA LEU A 15 3.01 -3.49 -3.31
C LEU A 15 3.65 -2.87 -2.05
N ALA A 16 4.83 -3.30 -1.73
CA ALA A 16 5.81 -2.38 -1.20
C ALA A 16 6.54 -1.68 -2.36
N ALA A 17 5.81 -1.26 -3.39
CA ALA A 17 6.25 -0.71 -4.67
C ALA A 17 6.59 -1.74 -5.77
N SER A 18 5.68 -2.06 -6.66
CA SER A 18 6.02 -2.45 -8.03
C SER A 18 4.79 -2.58 -8.91
N LEU A 19 4.69 -1.79 -9.95
CA LEU A 19 3.85 -2.07 -11.12
C LEU A 19 4.63 -1.65 -12.37
N ALA A 20 5.18 -2.60 -13.07
CA ALA A 20 5.63 -2.42 -14.43
C ALA A 20 4.76 -3.27 -15.36
N PHE A 21 4.03 -2.65 -16.25
CA PHE A 21 3.45 -3.32 -17.42
C PHE A 21 3.65 -2.48 -18.67
N ALA A 22 4.29 -3.09 -19.66
CA ALA A 22 4.25 -2.64 -21.04
C ALA A 22 3.07 -3.36 -21.73
N ALA A 23 2.10 -2.59 -22.23
CA ALA A 23 1.15 -3.07 -23.21
C ALA A 23 1.43 -2.33 -24.51
N GLY A 24 1.92 -3.03 -25.51
CA GLY A 24 2.05 -2.52 -26.86
C GLY A 24 0.66 -2.37 -27.49
N ALA A 25 0.30 -1.17 -27.88
CA ALA A 25 -0.77 -0.89 -28.81
C ALA A 25 -0.16 -0.15 -30.00
N SER A 26 -0.16 -0.80 -31.17
CA SER A 26 0.20 -0.17 -32.45
C SER A 26 -0.89 0.80 -32.83
N ALA A 27 -0.59 2.11 -32.75
CA ALA A 27 -1.37 3.14 -33.38
C ALA A 27 -0.57 3.72 -34.54
N GLN A 28 -1.18 3.72 -35.74
CA GLN A 28 -0.65 4.32 -36.94
C GLN A 28 -0.38 5.81 -36.74
N GLN A 29 0.85 6.23 -37.05
CA GLN A 29 1.27 7.63 -37.00
C GLN A 29 0.83 8.37 -38.27
N PRO A 30 0.32 9.59 -38.17
CA PRO A 30 0.21 10.50 -39.32
C PRO A 30 1.58 11.08 -39.66
N LEU A 31 1.84 11.21 -40.96
CA LEU A 31 3.05 11.75 -41.55
C LEU A 31 3.31 13.22 -41.09
N LEU A 32 4.39 13.44 -40.39
CA LEU A 32 4.86 14.75 -39.98
C LEU A 32 5.82 15.33 -41.03
N VAL A 33 5.51 16.55 -41.48
CA VAL A 33 6.35 17.38 -42.33
C VAL A 33 7.59 17.84 -41.52
N PRO A 34 8.82 17.84 -42.08
CA PRO A 34 10.02 18.19 -41.32
C PRO A 34 10.12 19.68 -41.05
N VAL A 35 10.11 20.05 -39.76
CA VAL A 35 10.43 21.40 -39.29
C VAL A 35 11.93 21.45 -38.95
N LYS A 36 12.61 22.46 -39.50
CA LYS A 36 14.04 22.72 -39.27
C LYS A 36 14.32 22.97 -37.77
N PRO A 37 15.33 22.33 -37.15
CA PRO A 37 15.59 22.56 -35.73
C PRO A 37 16.24 23.91 -35.47
N THR A 38 15.66 24.67 -34.55
CA THR A 38 16.29 25.84 -33.94
C THR A 38 17.33 25.39 -32.91
N PRO A 39 18.51 26.03 -32.82
CA PRO A 39 19.53 25.66 -31.84
C PRO A 39 19.00 25.82 -30.41
N ALA A 40 19.03 24.77 -29.62
CA ALA A 40 18.65 24.79 -28.21
C ALA A 40 19.68 25.57 -27.37
N ALA A 41 19.21 26.50 -26.54
CA ALA A 41 20.03 27.16 -25.55
C ALA A 41 20.67 26.15 -24.57
N PRO A 42 21.89 26.38 -24.08
CA PRO A 42 22.56 25.45 -23.18
C PRO A 42 21.74 25.29 -21.90
N ARG A 43 21.39 24.04 -21.59
CA ARG A 43 20.78 23.67 -20.30
C ARG A 43 21.75 24.01 -19.16
N PRO A 44 21.29 24.67 -18.09
CA PRO A 44 22.12 24.78 -16.88
C PRO A 44 22.47 23.39 -16.40
N ALA A 45 23.74 23.18 -16.08
CA ALA A 45 24.23 21.93 -15.50
C ALA A 45 23.47 21.68 -14.19
N VAL A 46 22.69 20.59 -14.16
CA VAL A 46 22.07 20.10 -12.90
C VAL A 46 23.21 19.71 -12.01
N ALA A 47 23.37 20.39 -10.87
CA ALA A 47 24.32 19.99 -9.85
C ALA A 47 24.07 18.52 -9.49
N PRO A 48 25.14 17.67 -9.40
CA PRO A 48 24.96 16.29 -9.01
C PRO A 48 24.28 16.25 -7.63
N ALA A 49 23.25 15.40 -7.52
CA ALA A 49 22.62 15.14 -6.22
C ALA A 49 23.68 14.76 -5.19
N PRO A 50 23.58 15.22 -3.93
CA PRO A 50 24.55 14.86 -2.91
C PRO A 50 24.68 13.34 -2.88
N ARG A 51 25.90 12.83 -3.00
CA ARG A 51 26.19 11.41 -2.83
C ARG A 51 25.69 11.03 -1.45
N ALA A 52 24.73 10.08 -1.38
CA ALA A 52 24.34 9.48 -0.10
C ALA A 52 25.62 9.04 0.62
N ALA A 53 25.76 9.42 1.89
CA ALA A 53 26.89 9.01 2.70
C ALA A 53 27.01 7.48 2.59
N SER A 54 28.22 6.98 2.29
CA SER A 54 28.45 5.55 2.18
C SER A 54 28.20 4.89 3.53
N CYS A 55 27.16 4.08 3.65
CA CYS A 55 26.80 3.38 4.89
C CYS A 55 27.84 2.33 5.31
N HIS A 56 28.72 1.96 4.40
CA HIS A 56 29.82 1.00 4.62
C HIS A 56 31.20 1.65 4.48
N ASN A 57 31.31 2.98 4.62
CA ASN A 57 32.57 3.74 4.59
C ASN A 57 33.50 3.44 3.39
N GLY A 58 32.91 3.14 2.22
CA GLY A 58 33.64 2.76 1.01
C GLY A 58 34.22 1.36 1.03
N GLN A 59 33.91 0.53 2.00
CA GLN A 59 34.33 -0.87 2.05
C GLN A 59 33.77 -1.67 0.89
N GLY A 60 34.53 -2.64 0.38
CA GLY A 60 34.02 -3.62 -0.57
C GLY A 60 33.00 -4.56 0.04
N PHE A 61 32.21 -5.20 -0.82
CA PHE A 61 31.12 -6.11 -0.41
C PHE A 61 31.59 -7.23 0.51
N ASP A 62 32.77 -7.85 0.24
CA ASP A 62 33.26 -8.98 1.04
C ASP A 62 33.49 -8.59 2.50
N ARG A 63 34.05 -7.41 2.75
CA ARG A 63 34.25 -6.91 4.11
C ARG A 63 32.96 -6.58 4.79
N PHE A 64 32.05 -5.91 4.08
CA PHE A 64 30.69 -5.64 4.58
C PHE A 64 29.98 -6.95 4.96
N LEU A 65 30.04 -7.97 4.10
CA LEU A 65 29.43 -9.27 4.35
C LEU A 65 30.04 -9.96 5.56
N ALA A 66 31.37 -9.89 5.73
CA ALA A 66 32.03 -10.44 6.91
C ALA A 66 31.52 -9.76 8.21
N GLU A 67 31.40 -8.43 8.21
CA GLU A 67 30.87 -7.68 9.35
C GLU A 67 29.38 -8.02 9.62
N LEU A 68 28.57 -8.19 8.56
CA LEU A 68 27.16 -8.60 8.68
C LEU A 68 27.03 -10.02 9.28
N LYS A 69 27.89 -10.96 8.86
CA LYS A 69 27.96 -12.30 9.45
C LYS A 69 28.32 -12.26 10.95
N GLN A 70 29.27 -11.41 11.34
CA GLN A 70 29.59 -11.22 12.76
C GLN A 70 28.41 -10.65 13.56
N LYS A 71 27.68 -9.69 12.98
CA LYS A 71 26.43 -9.18 13.59
C LYS A 71 25.40 -10.31 13.74
N ALA A 72 25.25 -11.17 12.74
CA ALA A 72 24.33 -12.31 12.80
C ALA A 72 24.70 -13.28 13.93
N VAL A 73 25.99 -13.61 14.09
CA VAL A 73 26.50 -14.42 15.23
C VAL A 73 26.15 -13.74 16.57
N SER A 74 26.44 -12.45 16.68
CA SER A 74 26.13 -11.67 17.88
C SER A 74 24.63 -11.60 18.17
N ALA A 75 23.78 -11.74 17.16
CA ALA A 75 22.32 -11.82 17.26
C ALA A 75 21.80 -13.23 17.53
N GLY A 76 22.69 -14.23 17.71
CA GLY A 76 22.36 -15.59 18.08
C GLY A 76 22.19 -16.56 16.92
N VAL A 77 22.58 -16.20 15.69
CA VAL A 77 22.59 -17.15 14.57
C VAL A 77 23.79 -18.10 14.69
N SER A 78 23.55 -19.40 14.52
CA SER A 78 24.62 -20.42 14.60
C SER A 78 25.62 -20.31 13.45
N GLN A 79 26.85 -20.76 13.68
CA GLN A 79 27.89 -20.85 12.65
C GLN A 79 27.49 -21.82 11.52
N SER A 80 26.70 -22.85 11.84
CA SER A 80 26.17 -23.80 10.86
C SER A 80 25.25 -23.12 9.87
N ALA A 81 24.25 -22.37 10.36
CA ALA A 81 23.30 -21.62 9.51
C ALA A 81 23.99 -20.58 8.65
N ILE A 82 25.02 -19.90 9.19
CA ILE A 82 25.83 -18.94 8.41
C ILE A 82 26.63 -19.66 7.32
N ALA A 83 27.25 -20.80 7.63
CA ALA A 83 28.03 -21.59 6.66
C ALA A 83 27.12 -22.09 5.52
N GLU A 84 25.98 -22.66 5.85
CA GLU A 84 24.98 -23.15 4.89
C GLU A 84 24.44 -22.02 3.99
N SER A 85 24.17 -20.85 4.56
CA SER A 85 23.63 -19.70 3.84
C SER A 85 24.66 -18.96 3.00
N SER A 86 25.98 -19.13 3.30
CA SER A 86 27.05 -18.34 2.70
C SER A 86 27.08 -18.35 1.16
N PRO A 87 26.82 -19.47 0.47
CA PRO A 87 26.79 -19.50 -1.00
C PRO A 87 25.68 -18.63 -1.61
N TYR A 88 24.63 -18.29 -0.85
CA TYR A 88 23.47 -17.52 -1.29
C TYR A 88 23.59 -16.02 -0.97
N LEU A 89 24.56 -15.63 -0.13
CA LEU A 89 24.79 -14.23 0.26
C LEU A 89 25.69 -13.53 -0.78
N VAL A 90 25.15 -13.33 -1.96
CA VAL A 90 25.87 -12.79 -3.14
C VAL A 90 25.26 -11.45 -3.53
N TYR A 91 26.11 -10.45 -3.84
CA TYR A 91 25.67 -9.15 -4.32
C TYR A 91 25.13 -9.21 -5.74
N ASP A 92 24.02 -8.53 -5.97
CA ASP A 92 23.38 -8.39 -7.28
C ASP A 92 22.95 -6.93 -7.52
N GLN A 93 23.67 -6.24 -8.42
CA GLN A 93 23.35 -4.87 -8.80
C GLN A 93 21.96 -4.76 -9.45
N GLY A 94 21.44 -5.83 -10.08
CA GLY A 94 20.10 -5.87 -10.68
C GLY A 94 19.00 -5.67 -9.64
N ILE A 95 19.18 -6.21 -8.44
CA ILE A 95 18.24 -6.00 -7.30
C ILE A 95 18.25 -4.52 -6.91
N VAL A 96 19.42 -3.92 -6.73
CA VAL A 96 19.57 -2.50 -6.37
C VAL A 96 18.96 -1.60 -7.44
N ASN A 97 19.20 -1.91 -8.71
CA ASN A 97 18.62 -1.14 -9.82
C ASN A 97 17.08 -1.25 -9.83
N ARG A 98 16.53 -2.42 -9.53
CA ARG A 98 15.08 -2.63 -9.41
C ARG A 98 14.50 -1.81 -8.26
N ASP A 99 15.15 -1.80 -7.10
CA ASP A 99 14.75 -0.98 -5.95
C ASP A 99 14.74 0.52 -6.28
N ARG A 100 15.77 1.01 -6.95
CA ARG A 100 15.91 2.42 -7.35
C ARG A 100 15.03 2.81 -8.54
N GLY A 101 14.68 1.84 -9.38
CA GLY A 101 13.84 2.03 -10.57
C GLY A 101 12.34 2.01 -10.30
N GLN A 102 11.92 1.87 -9.04
CA GLN A 102 10.51 1.84 -8.66
C GLN A 102 9.82 3.15 -9.09
N ARG A 103 8.86 3.04 -10.01
CA ARG A 103 8.01 4.15 -10.41
C ARG A 103 6.72 4.10 -9.60
N VAL A 104 6.42 5.17 -8.91
CA VAL A 104 5.15 5.29 -8.20
C VAL A 104 4.11 5.80 -9.19
N PHE A 105 3.06 5.02 -9.41
CA PHE A 105 1.95 5.42 -10.28
C PHE A 105 0.80 5.91 -9.41
N GLY A 106 0.41 7.17 -9.59
CA GLY A 106 -0.80 7.72 -9.02
C GLY A 106 -2.02 7.13 -9.73
N GLN A 107 -2.71 6.17 -9.11
CA GLN A 107 -4.00 5.67 -9.57
C GLN A 107 -5.12 6.18 -8.67
N LEU A 108 -6.31 6.39 -9.24
CA LEU A 108 -7.51 6.61 -8.44
C LEU A 108 -7.83 5.36 -7.61
N PHE A 109 -8.29 5.57 -6.38
CA PHE A 109 -8.69 4.47 -5.50
C PHE A 109 -9.70 3.53 -6.18
N THR A 110 -10.72 4.08 -6.84
CA THR A 110 -11.76 3.27 -7.51
C THR A 110 -11.21 2.41 -8.65
N GLN A 111 -10.21 2.90 -9.38
CA GLN A 111 -9.55 2.13 -10.44
C GLN A 111 -8.70 1.01 -9.84
N PHE A 112 -7.94 1.32 -8.81
CA PHE A 112 -7.11 0.34 -8.11
C PHE A 112 -7.98 -0.72 -7.42
N ALA A 113 -8.97 -0.31 -6.63
CA ALA A 113 -9.89 -1.20 -5.93
C ALA A 113 -10.69 -2.07 -6.89
N GLY A 114 -11.18 -1.52 -8.01
CA GLY A 114 -11.91 -2.27 -9.03
C GLY A 114 -11.08 -3.41 -9.65
N ARG A 115 -9.77 -3.19 -9.83
CA ARG A 115 -8.85 -4.21 -10.34
C ARG A 115 -8.44 -5.21 -9.26
N MET A 116 -8.13 -4.73 -8.05
CA MET A 116 -7.59 -5.57 -6.98
C MET A 116 -8.68 -6.38 -6.27
N ALA A 117 -9.88 -5.84 -6.10
CA ALA A 117 -11.05 -6.55 -5.58
C ALA A 117 -11.90 -7.18 -6.71
N ALA A 118 -11.22 -7.79 -7.68
CA ALA A 118 -11.88 -8.47 -8.79
C ALA A 118 -12.71 -9.68 -8.33
N THR A 119 -13.76 -10.01 -9.07
CA THR A 119 -14.71 -11.08 -8.72
C THR A 119 -14.01 -12.41 -8.47
N TYR A 120 -13.03 -12.76 -9.29
CA TYR A 120 -12.32 -14.04 -9.12
C TYR A 120 -11.58 -14.10 -7.77
N ARG A 121 -10.95 -13.01 -7.34
CA ARG A 121 -10.21 -12.97 -6.06
C ARG A 121 -11.14 -13.09 -4.85
N MET A 122 -12.32 -12.46 -4.94
CA MET A 122 -13.35 -12.61 -3.90
C MET A 122 -13.86 -14.05 -3.82
N GLN A 123 -14.17 -14.67 -4.98
CA GLN A 123 -14.65 -16.05 -5.05
C GLN A 123 -13.57 -17.03 -4.56
N GLN A 124 -12.33 -16.81 -4.92
CA GLN A 124 -11.20 -17.62 -4.48
C GLN A 124 -10.97 -17.49 -2.98
N GLY A 125 -11.03 -16.25 -2.43
CA GLY A 125 -10.95 -16.03 -0.99
C GLY A 125 -12.05 -16.77 -0.22
N GLN A 126 -13.30 -16.69 -0.69
CA GLN A 126 -14.42 -17.44 -0.12
C GLN A 126 -14.23 -18.96 -0.25
N GLN A 127 -13.66 -19.43 -1.36
CA GLN A 127 -13.33 -20.84 -1.54
C GLN A 127 -12.26 -21.30 -0.56
N TYR A 128 -11.17 -20.55 -0.37
CA TYR A 128 -10.12 -20.91 0.60
C TYR A 128 -10.64 -20.90 2.04
N ILE A 129 -11.53 -19.96 2.40
CA ILE A 129 -12.18 -19.98 3.71
C ILE A 129 -12.96 -21.27 3.92
N ARG A 130 -13.63 -21.80 2.90
CA ARG A 130 -14.32 -23.11 2.97
C ARG A 130 -13.34 -24.27 3.00
N THR A 131 -12.31 -24.24 2.15
CA THR A 131 -11.31 -25.31 2.04
C THR A 131 -10.54 -25.50 3.35
N TYR A 132 -10.15 -24.40 4.00
CA TYR A 132 -9.42 -24.40 5.26
C TYR A 132 -10.28 -23.98 6.46
N ALA A 133 -11.57 -24.36 6.44
CA ALA A 133 -12.55 -23.89 7.44
C ALA A 133 -12.10 -24.10 8.87
N ALA A 134 -11.47 -25.25 9.19
CA ALA A 134 -10.97 -25.54 10.53
C ALA A 134 -9.84 -24.58 10.95
N ALA A 135 -8.87 -24.29 10.06
CA ALA A 135 -7.77 -23.38 10.33
C ALA A 135 -8.28 -21.94 10.50
N PHE A 136 -9.19 -21.47 9.64
CA PHE A 136 -9.79 -20.15 9.79
C PHE A 136 -10.61 -20.01 11.07
N ALA A 137 -11.44 -20.99 11.41
CA ALA A 137 -12.21 -20.97 12.65
C ALA A 137 -11.32 -20.97 13.90
N ARG A 138 -10.23 -21.74 13.87
CA ARG A 138 -9.21 -21.73 14.93
C ARG A 138 -8.54 -20.35 15.02
N ALA A 139 -8.13 -19.76 13.90
CA ALA A 139 -7.48 -18.45 13.85
C ALA A 139 -8.40 -17.33 14.37
N GLU A 140 -9.68 -17.32 13.98
CA GLU A 140 -10.65 -16.37 14.50
C GLU A 140 -10.86 -16.54 16.01
N LYS A 141 -10.94 -17.79 16.48
CA LYS A 141 -11.06 -18.08 17.92
C LYS A 141 -9.81 -17.64 18.71
N GLU A 142 -8.62 -17.93 18.22
CA GLU A 142 -7.36 -17.64 18.92
C GLU A 142 -7.01 -16.14 18.85
N TYR A 143 -7.03 -15.58 17.66
CA TYR A 143 -6.52 -14.22 17.38
C TYR A 143 -7.61 -13.15 17.24
N GLY A 144 -8.86 -13.53 17.05
CA GLY A 144 -9.98 -12.60 16.87
C GLY A 144 -9.99 -11.89 15.52
N VAL A 145 -9.23 -12.39 14.57
CA VAL A 145 -9.16 -11.83 13.21
C VAL A 145 -10.16 -12.57 12.32
N PRO A 146 -11.12 -11.86 11.70
CA PRO A 146 -12.12 -12.49 10.84
C PRO A 146 -11.48 -13.18 9.61
N PRO A 147 -11.99 -14.36 9.18
CA PRO A 147 -11.49 -15.08 8.01
C PRO A 147 -11.36 -14.22 6.75
N ALA A 148 -12.31 -13.33 6.50
CA ALA A 148 -12.31 -12.44 5.36
C ALA A 148 -11.12 -11.45 5.35
N VAL A 149 -10.65 -11.03 6.52
CA VAL A 149 -9.48 -10.14 6.67
C VAL A 149 -8.21 -10.87 6.28
N ILE A 150 -8.00 -12.07 6.82
CA ILE A 150 -6.86 -12.93 6.49
C ILE A 150 -6.83 -13.23 4.99
N ALA A 151 -7.98 -13.65 4.43
CA ALA A 151 -8.10 -13.96 3.00
C ALA A 151 -7.88 -12.75 2.11
N ALA A 152 -8.24 -11.54 2.56
CA ALA A 152 -8.01 -10.31 1.80
C ALA A 152 -6.51 -9.99 1.68
N PHE A 153 -5.75 -10.07 2.76
CA PHE A 153 -4.29 -9.93 2.71
C PHE A 153 -3.67 -11.02 1.84
N TRP A 154 -4.01 -12.28 2.05
CA TRP A 154 -3.51 -13.39 1.26
C TRP A 154 -3.76 -13.20 -0.25
N GLY A 155 -4.96 -12.77 -0.62
CA GLY A 155 -5.31 -12.50 -2.01
C GLY A 155 -4.59 -11.29 -2.61
N LEU A 156 -4.35 -10.23 -1.83
CA LEU A 156 -3.67 -9.03 -2.33
C LEU A 156 -2.17 -9.20 -2.42
N GLU A 157 -1.55 -9.92 -1.48
CA GLU A 157 -0.10 -10.07 -1.42
C GLU A 157 0.45 -11.00 -2.51
N SER A 158 -0.22 -12.10 -2.77
CA SER A 158 0.32 -13.10 -3.71
C SER A 158 -0.70 -13.76 -4.62
N ASP A 159 -1.94 -13.25 -4.66
CA ASP A 159 -3.04 -13.96 -5.35
C ASP A 159 -3.17 -15.41 -4.85
N PHE A 160 -3.19 -15.56 -3.51
CA PHE A 160 -3.26 -16.84 -2.80
C PHE A 160 -2.10 -17.80 -3.11
N GLY A 161 -0.89 -17.27 -3.19
CA GLY A 161 0.32 -18.04 -3.45
C GLY A 161 0.70 -18.17 -4.92
N ALA A 162 -0.12 -17.68 -5.85
CA ALA A 162 0.19 -17.75 -7.29
C ALA A 162 1.33 -16.80 -7.70
N GLN A 163 1.63 -15.77 -6.91
CA GLN A 163 2.55 -14.68 -7.24
C GLN A 163 3.46 -14.33 -6.04
N MET A 164 4.29 -15.26 -5.61
CA MET A 164 5.18 -15.06 -4.45
C MET A 164 6.53 -14.42 -4.79
N GLY A 165 6.82 -14.21 -6.08
CA GLY A 165 8.14 -13.86 -6.55
C GLY A 165 8.97 -15.10 -6.93
N ASN A 166 10.15 -14.86 -7.49
CA ASN A 166 11.02 -15.92 -8.03
C ASN A 166 12.52 -15.61 -7.84
N LEU A 167 12.84 -14.75 -6.90
CA LEU A 167 14.22 -14.34 -6.64
C LEU A 167 14.74 -14.94 -5.34
N PRO A 168 16.03 -15.33 -5.30
CA PRO A 168 16.66 -15.79 -4.06
C PRO A 168 16.64 -14.69 -3.00
N THR A 169 15.92 -14.92 -1.91
CA THR A 169 15.68 -13.93 -0.85
C THR A 169 16.96 -13.46 -0.19
N LEU A 170 17.89 -14.37 0.15
CA LEU A 170 19.17 -14.01 0.78
C LEU A 170 20.00 -13.08 -0.12
N LYS A 171 20.03 -13.35 -1.43
CA LYS A 171 20.69 -12.48 -2.41
C LYS A 171 20.03 -11.11 -2.50
N SER A 172 18.70 -11.06 -2.50
CA SER A 172 17.94 -9.81 -2.51
C SER A 172 18.24 -8.97 -1.28
N LEU A 173 18.14 -9.57 -0.11
CA LEU A 173 18.32 -8.88 1.17
C LEU A 173 19.75 -8.34 1.34
N VAL A 174 20.78 -9.17 1.09
CA VAL A 174 22.17 -8.73 1.27
C VAL A 174 22.59 -7.66 0.25
N SER A 175 22.01 -7.70 -0.96
CA SER A 175 22.25 -6.66 -1.97
C SER A 175 21.66 -5.32 -1.56
N LEU A 176 20.44 -5.33 -1.02
CA LEU A 176 19.75 -4.15 -0.49
C LEU A 176 20.37 -3.66 0.83
N ALA A 177 20.92 -4.57 1.65
CA ALA A 177 21.69 -4.23 2.85
C ALA A 177 22.99 -3.49 2.50
N TYR A 178 23.66 -3.88 1.42
CA TYR A 178 24.87 -3.21 0.94
C TYR A 178 24.55 -1.86 0.26
N ASP A 179 23.35 -1.69 -0.33
CA ASP A 179 22.90 -0.40 -0.86
C ASP A 179 22.48 0.56 0.27
N CYS A 180 23.15 1.73 0.35
CA CYS A 180 23.00 2.63 1.49
C CYS A 180 21.60 3.28 1.66
N ARG A 181 20.66 3.03 0.76
CA ARG A 181 19.33 3.67 0.83
C ARG A 181 18.54 3.23 2.07
N ARG A 182 18.58 1.96 2.44
CA ARG A 182 17.89 1.36 3.59
C ARG A 182 18.74 0.26 4.25
N SER A 183 20.06 0.48 4.35
CA SER A 183 21.03 -0.53 4.75
C SER A 183 20.68 -1.20 6.08
N GLU A 184 20.44 -0.43 7.13
CA GLU A 184 20.15 -0.97 8.46
C GLU A 184 18.93 -1.87 8.46
N MET A 185 17.84 -1.45 7.81
CA MET A 185 16.64 -2.26 7.66
C MET A 185 16.98 -3.61 7.04
N PHE A 186 17.64 -3.62 5.89
CA PHE A 186 17.92 -4.87 5.18
C PHE A 186 19.02 -5.72 5.84
N GLN A 187 19.92 -5.15 6.65
CA GLN A 187 20.78 -5.93 7.53
C GLN A 187 19.97 -6.72 8.56
N ASN A 188 18.98 -6.07 9.19
CA ASN A 188 18.08 -6.72 10.15
C ASN A 188 17.24 -7.82 9.48
N GLU A 189 16.73 -7.56 8.28
CA GLU A 189 15.99 -8.57 7.51
C GLU A 189 16.87 -9.76 7.12
N THR A 190 18.14 -9.50 6.73
CA THR A 190 19.11 -10.57 6.43
C THR A 190 19.38 -11.44 7.67
N ILE A 191 19.57 -10.82 8.84
CA ILE A 191 19.79 -11.56 10.09
C ILE A 191 18.54 -12.37 10.46
N ALA A 192 17.35 -11.82 10.28
CA ALA A 192 16.11 -12.55 10.53
C ALA A 192 15.94 -13.75 9.57
N ALA A 193 16.30 -13.58 8.29
CA ALA A 193 16.30 -14.70 7.32
C ALA A 193 17.25 -15.82 7.75
N LEU A 194 18.45 -15.50 8.23
CA LEU A 194 19.38 -16.48 8.78
C LEU A 194 18.84 -17.17 10.02
N LYS A 195 18.08 -16.48 10.87
CA LYS A 195 17.41 -17.09 12.05
C LYS A 195 16.28 -18.04 11.65
N ILE A 196 15.57 -17.79 10.55
CA ILE A 196 14.55 -18.71 10.02
C ILE A 196 15.21 -20.03 9.59
N ILE A 197 16.36 -19.94 8.91
CA ILE A 197 17.16 -21.12 8.52
C ILE A 197 17.69 -21.85 9.76
N ASP A 198 18.27 -21.11 10.69
CA ASP A 198 18.82 -21.67 11.93
C ASP A 198 17.74 -22.38 12.79
N ARG A 199 16.50 -21.91 12.75
CA ARG A 199 15.33 -22.56 13.38
C ARG A 199 14.85 -23.80 12.62
N GLY A 200 15.30 -24.00 11.38
CA GLY A 200 14.94 -25.14 10.54
C GLY A 200 13.58 -25.02 9.84
N ASP A 201 12.99 -23.83 9.76
CA ASP A 201 11.70 -23.64 9.07
C ASP A 201 11.84 -23.70 7.55
N LEU A 202 12.95 -23.18 7.02
CA LEU A 202 13.28 -23.15 5.58
C LEU A 202 14.78 -23.37 5.40
N THR A 203 15.15 -24.03 4.31
CA THR A 203 16.54 -24.10 3.84
C THR A 203 16.89 -22.87 3.00
N PRO A 204 18.18 -22.52 2.81
CA PRO A 204 18.59 -21.35 2.00
C PRO A 204 18.07 -21.37 0.56
N ASP A 205 17.98 -22.55 -0.07
CA ASP A 205 17.48 -22.73 -1.45
C ASP A 205 15.95 -22.63 -1.54
N GLU A 206 15.22 -22.93 -0.47
CA GLU A 206 13.77 -22.72 -0.39
C GLU A 206 13.39 -21.25 -0.23
N MET A 207 14.32 -20.41 0.22
CA MET A 207 14.07 -18.97 0.40
C MET A 207 13.95 -18.25 -0.94
N ILE A 208 12.86 -18.47 -1.65
CA ILE A 208 12.49 -17.79 -2.90
C ILE A 208 11.32 -16.86 -2.63
N GLY A 209 11.46 -15.60 -3.04
CA GLY A 209 10.48 -14.58 -2.75
C GLY A 209 10.52 -13.39 -3.70
N SER A 210 10.10 -12.23 -3.20
CA SER A 210 10.13 -10.98 -3.95
C SER A 210 11.55 -10.41 -4.08
N TRP A 211 11.72 -9.43 -4.96
CA TRP A 211 12.98 -8.69 -5.08
C TRP A 211 13.34 -7.90 -3.81
N ALA A 212 12.35 -7.57 -2.99
CA ALA A 212 12.55 -6.88 -1.70
C ALA A 212 12.83 -7.83 -0.54
N GLY A 213 12.92 -9.15 -0.81
CA GLY A 213 13.22 -10.16 0.19
C GLY A 213 12.02 -10.64 1.00
N GLU A 214 10.80 -10.26 0.61
CA GLU A 214 9.57 -10.75 1.22
C GLU A 214 9.34 -12.22 0.85
N LEU A 215 8.79 -12.99 1.80
CA LEU A 215 8.65 -14.44 1.73
C LEU A 215 7.20 -14.90 1.91
N GLY A 216 6.88 -15.99 1.21
CA GLY A 216 5.65 -16.73 1.41
C GLY A 216 4.42 -16.08 0.82
N GLN A 217 3.29 -16.72 1.05
CA GLN A 217 2.03 -16.38 0.38
C GLN A 217 1.40 -15.07 0.88
N THR A 218 1.82 -14.56 2.03
CA THR A 218 1.42 -13.25 2.56
C THR A 218 2.57 -12.23 2.59
N GLN A 219 3.65 -12.52 1.84
CA GLN A 219 4.77 -11.62 1.58
C GLN A 219 5.33 -10.97 2.85
N PHE A 220 5.62 -11.81 3.86
CA PHE A 220 6.22 -11.35 5.09
C PHE A 220 7.70 -10.97 4.87
N LEU A 221 8.10 -9.84 5.44
CA LEU A 221 9.52 -9.60 5.67
C LEU A 221 10.06 -10.67 6.63
N PRO A 222 11.34 -11.08 6.50
CA PRO A 222 11.92 -12.09 7.38
C PRO A 222 11.78 -11.80 8.87
N THR A 223 11.83 -10.53 9.31
CA THR A 223 11.56 -10.16 10.70
C THR A 223 10.13 -10.50 11.14
N HIS A 224 9.13 -10.26 10.29
CA HIS A 224 7.75 -10.64 10.56
C HIS A 224 7.57 -12.16 10.55
N TYR A 225 8.21 -12.83 9.59
CA TYR A 225 8.21 -14.29 9.51
C TYR A 225 8.81 -14.91 10.77
N PHE A 226 9.99 -14.49 11.19
CA PHE A 226 10.66 -15.01 12.37
C PHE A 226 9.84 -14.80 13.65
N ASN A 227 9.22 -13.64 13.80
CA ASN A 227 8.50 -13.24 15.02
C ASN A 227 7.06 -13.75 15.10
N TYR A 228 6.37 -13.90 13.97
CA TYR A 228 4.93 -14.15 13.94
C TYR A 228 4.51 -15.43 13.21
N ALA A 229 5.41 -16.10 12.47
CA ALA A 229 5.07 -17.38 11.88
C ALA A 229 4.81 -18.44 12.95
N VAL A 230 3.75 -19.21 12.72
CA VAL A 230 3.33 -20.32 13.61
C VAL A 230 3.18 -21.59 12.78
N ASP A 231 3.60 -22.70 13.36
CA ASP A 231 3.30 -24.05 12.85
C ASP A 231 1.84 -24.36 13.19
N TYR A 232 0.99 -24.22 12.19
CA TYR A 232 -0.46 -24.27 12.41
C TYR A 232 -1.07 -25.60 11.95
N ASP A 233 -0.35 -26.40 11.17
CA ASP A 233 -0.70 -27.77 10.83
C ASP A 233 -0.03 -28.81 11.75
N GLY A 234 1.00 -28.42 12.50
CA GLY A 234 1.65 -29.24 13.51
C GLY A 234 2.71 -30.17 12.96
N ASP A 235 3.30 -29.85 11.79
CA ASP A 235 4.34 -30.67 11.17
C ASP A 235 5.76 -30.41 11.71
N GLY A 236 5.92 -29.42 12.60
CA GLY A 236 7.18 -29.02 13.23
C GLY A 236 7.87 -27.84 12.53
N HIS A 237 7.38 -27.41 11.40
CA HIS A 237 7.92 -26.30 10.61
C HIS A 237 6.89 -25.18 10.45
N ARG A 238 7.35 -23.97 10.23
CA ARG A 238 6.50 -22.81 9.91
C ARG A 238 6.69 -22.51 8.43
N ASN A 239 5.83 -23.05 7.57
CA ASN A 239 6.03 -22.98 6.12
C ASN A 239 5.00 -22.09 5.42
N LEU A 240 5.26 -20.78 5.38
CA LEU A 240 4.39 -19.80 4.73
C LEU A 240 4.45 -19.87 3.19
N LEU A 241 5.30 -20.72 2.62
CA LEU A 241 5.39 -20.91 1.17
C LEU A 241 4.41 -21.97 0.68
N ARG A 242 4.18 -23.02 1.46
CA ARG A 242 3.47 -24.24 1.01
C ARG A 242 2.29 -24.64 1.90
N SER A 243 2.32 -24.33 3.20
CA SER A 243 1.25 -24.70 4.14
C SER A 243 0.17 -23.64 4.22
N GLY A 244 -1.03 -23.92 3.71
CA GLY A 244 -2.20 -23.04 3.86
C GLY A 244 -2.58 -22.78 5.32
N PRO A 245 -2.61 -23.79 6.21
CA PRO A 245 -2.83 -23.56 7.63
C PRO A 245 -1.80 -22.61 8.26
N ASP A 246 -0.50 -22.76 7.97
CA ASP A 246 0.54 -21.89 8.50
C ASP A 246 0.38 -20.44 8.01
N VAL A 247 0.04 -20.27 6.73
CA VAL A 247 -0.28 -18.96 6.18
C VAL A 247 -1.42 -18.30 6.94
N ILE A 248 -2.51 -19.04 7.21
CA ILE A 248 -3.69 -18.53 7.91
C ILE A 248 -3.34 -18.16 9.36
N GLY A 249 -2.71 -19.09 10.09
CA GLY A 249 -2.35 -18.89 11.49
C GLY A 249 -1.34 -17.77 11.67
N SER A 250 -0.28 -17.74 10.86
CA SER A 250 0.77 -16.72 10.92
C SER A 250 0.25 -15.33 10.56
N THR A 251 -0.59 -15.24 9.53
CA THR A 251 -1.22 -13.97 9.14
C THR A 251 -2.12 -13.45 10.25
N ALA A 252 -2.95 -14.32 10.85
CA ALA A 252 -3.80 -13.93 11.96
C ALA A 252 -2.98 -13.51 13.19
N ASN A 253 -1.90 -14.24 13.51
CA ASN A 253 -0.99 -13.91 14.60
C ASN A 253 -0.35 -12.54 14.40
N TYR A 254 0.17 -12.27 13.20
CA TYR A 254 0.78 -10.97 12.90
C TYR A 254 -0.24 -9.82 12.98
N ILE A 255 -1.43 -9.98 12.41
CA ILE A 255 -2.49 -8.98 12.48
C ILE A 255 -2.88 -8.70 13.93
N ALA A 256 -3.06 -9.76 14.76
CA ALA A 256 -3.49 -9.62 16.14
C ALA A 256 -2.39 -9.03 17.04
N ASN A 257 -1.21 -9.63 17.03
CA ASN A 257 -0.16 -9.36 18.00
C ASN A 257 0.86 -8.31 17.50
N GLY A 258 1.17 -8.32 16.21
CA GLY A 258 2.03 -7.33 15.58
C GLY A 258 1.30 -6.02 15.33
N LEU A 259 0.15 -6.07 14.67
CA LEU A 259 -0.61 -4.89 14.23
C LEU A 259 -1.75 -4.49 15.19
N LYS A 260 -1.83 -5.12 16.37
CA LYS A 260 -2.73 -4.74 17.48
C LYS A 260 -4.22 -4.75 17.12
N TRP A 261 -4.65 -5.76 16.38
CA TRP A 261 -6.05 -5.96 16.04
C TRP A 261 -6.93 -6.08 17.30
N ARG A 262 -8.08 -5.46 17.27
CA ARG A 262 -9.06 -5.50 18.36
C ARG A 262 -10.19 -6.46 17.99
N ARG A 263 -10.31 -7.53 18.76
CA ARG A 263 -11.35 -8.54 18.57
C ARG A 263 -12.74 -7.92 18.63
N GLY A 264 -13.59 -8.26 17.66
CA GLY A 264 -14.99 -7.83 17.61
C GLY A 264 -15.22 -6.38 17.16
N GLU A 265 -14.14 -5.59 16.95
CA GLU A 265 -14.28 -4.25 16.39
C GLU A 265 -14.24 -4.28 14.85
N PRO A 266 -15.01 -3.41 14.19
CA PRO A 266 -14.96 -3.28 12.73
C PRO A 266 -13.62 -2.65 12.27
N TRP A 267 -13.35 -2.73 10.97
CA TRP A 267 -12.17 -2.10 10.35
C TRP A 267 -12.53 -0.94 9.43
N LEU A 268 -13.40 -1.17 8.45
CA LEU A 268 -13.77 -0.21 7.44
C LEU A 268 -15.25 -0.39 7.08
N GLN A 269 -16.00 0.68 7.03
CA GLN A 269 -17.42 0.67 6.68
C GLN A 269 -17.69 1.71 5.61
N GLU A 270 -18.22 1.32 4.48
CA GLU A 270 -18.68 2.27 3.48
C GLU A 270 -19.86 3.09 4.04
N VAL A 271 -19.81 4.39 3.79
CA VAL A 271 -20.85 5.33 4.22
C VAL A 271 -21.17 6.32 3.11
N ARG A 272 -22.27 7.02 3.28
CA ARG A 272 -22.69 8.12 2.44
C ARG A 272 -22.59 9.42 3.23
N VAL A 273 -21.89 10.41 2.68
CA VAL A 273 -21.93 11.78 3.20
C VAL A 273 -23.17 12.51 2.68
N PRO A 274 -23.65 13.60 3.33
CA PRO A 274 -24.79 14.37 2.83
C PRO A 274 -24.63 14.76 1.37
N GLN A 275 -25.75 14.75 0.62
CA GLN A 275 -25.78 15.09 -0.82
C GLN A 275 -26.69 16.29 -1.10
N ASP A 276 -27.32 16.83 -0.06
CA ASP A 276 -28.26 17.95 -0.08
C ASP A 276 -27.57 19.28 0.26
N ALA A 277 -28.34 20.26 0.71
CA ALA A 277 -27.83 21.55 1.14
C ALA A 277 -26.76 21.48 2.23
N ASN A 278 -26.72 20.40 3.01
CA ASN A 278 -25.71 20.20 4.06
C ASN A 278 -24.32 19.84 3.48
N PHE A 279 -24.24 19.43 2.22
CA PHE A 279 -22.96 19.09 1.58
C PHE A 279 -21.98 20.28 1.58
N ALA A 280 -22.46 21.49 1.30
CA ALA A 280 -21.63 22.69 1.26
C ALA A 280 -21.11 23.07 2.66
N ASN A 281 -21.90 22.82 3.71
CA ASN A 281 -21.62 23.19 5.09
C ASN A 281 -21.04 22.04 5.91
N PHE A 282 -20.79 20.89 5.30
CA PHE A 282 -20.21 19.74 6.00
C PHE A 282 -18.80 20.08 6.48
N PRO A 283 -18.43 19.71 7.72
CA PRO A 283 -17.10 19.98 8.27
C PRO A 283 -16.04 19.05 7.65
N TRP A 284 -15.67 19.31 6.39
CA TRP A 284 -14.73 18.49 5.63
C TRP A 284 -13.35 18.38 6.29
N ASP A 285 -12.97 19.36 7.08
CA ASP A 285 -11.76 19.37 7.89
C ASP A 285 -11.73 18.27 8.96
N GLN A 286 -12.90 17.72 9.34
CA GLN A 286 -13.01 16.56 10.24
C GLN A 286 -12.74 15.23 9.51
N ALA A 287 -12.78 15.19 8.19
CA ALA A 287 -12.47 13.98 7.42
C ALA A 287 -10.95 13.72 7.38
N ASP A 288 -10.45 13.00 8.40
CA ASP A 288 -9.04 12.71 8.59
C ASP A 288 -8.86 11.47 9.48
N LEU A 289 -7.90 10.60 9.14
CA LEU A 289 -7.61 9.39 9.93
C LEU A 289 -7.12 9.68 11.35
N THR A 290 -6.61 10.89 11.59
CA THR A 290 -6.15 11.32 12.91
C THR A 290 -7.29 11.85 13.80
N ILE A 291 -8.45 12.15 13.21
CA ILE A 291 -9.63 12.69 13.90
C ILE A 291 -10.63 11.55 14.07
N LYS A 292 -10.95 11.24 15.31
CA LYS A 292 -11.93 10.22 15.67
C LYS A 292 -13.14 10.85 16.36
N LEU A 293 -14.29 10.76 15.74
CA LEU A 293 -15.56 11.13 16.35
C LEU A 293 -16.38 9.88 16.64
N PRO A 294 -17.24 9.90 17.67
CA PRO A 294 -18.24 8.85 17.89
C PRO A 294 -19.14 8.66 16.67
N ARG A 295 -19.55 7.43 16.38
CA ARG A 295 -20.41 7.12 15.22
C ARG A 295 -21.74 7.90 15.22
N ASN A 296 -22.33 8.12 16.41
CA ASN A 296 -23.52 8.96 16.55
C ASN A 296 -23.27 10.44 16.18
N LYS A 297 -22.05 10.95 16.35
CA LYS A 297 -21.69 12.31 15.90
C LYS A 297 -21.63 12.39 14.37
N TRP A 298 -21.07 11.38 13.72
CA TRP A 298 -21.12 11.29 12.26
C TRP A 298 -22.54 11.21 11.74
N ALA A 299 -23.43 10.43 12.40
CA ALA A 299 -24.86 10.38 12.08
C ALA A 299 -25.52 11.75 12.21
N ALA A 300 -25.24 12.50 13.29
CA ALA A 300 -25.77 13.85 13.51
C ALA A 300 -25.29 14.86 12.45
N LEU A 301 -24.13 14.63 11.82
CA LEU A 301 -23.64 15.40 10.68
C LEU A 301 -24.25 14.95 9.34
N GLY A 302 -25.19 14.00 9.35
CA GLY A 302 -25.87 13.50 8.16
C GLY A 302 -25.16 12.35 7.43
N VAL A 303 -24.11 11.78 8.03
CA VAL A 303 -23.49 10.57 7.48
C VAL A 303 -24.42 9.38 7.72
N SER A 304 -24.62 8.56 6.70
CA SER A 304 -25.54 7.43 6.73
C SER A 304 -24.91 6.17 6.13
N TYR A 305 -25.56 5.02 6.29
CA TYR A 305 -25.23 3.85 5.49
C TYR A 305 -25.46 4.11 3.99
N PRO A 306 -24.84 3.31 3.09
CA PRO A 306 -25.01 3.46 1.64
C PRO A 306 -26.46 3.41 1.18
N ASP A 307 -27.33 2.64 1.87
CA ASP A 307 -28.76 2.52 1.60
C ASP A 307 -29.60 3.70 2.16
N GLY A 308 -28.96 4.68 2.77
CA GLY A 308 -29.60 5.86 3.35
C GLY A 308 -30.11 5.68 4.77
N LYS A 309 -30.01 4.48 5.36
CA LYS A 309 -30.37 4.28 6.77
C LYS A 309 -29.39 5.03 7.69
N PRO A 310 -29.88 5.55 8.83
CA PRO A 310 -29.02 6.21 9.81
C PRO A 310 -27.97 5.22 10.36
N LEU A 311 -26.78 5.75 10.65
CA LEU A 311 -25.74 4.97 11.35
C LEU A 311 -26.24 4.54 12.72
N ALA A 312 -25.63 3.49 13.28
CA ALA A 312 -25.93 3.06 14.64
C ALA A 312 -25.68 4.21 15.63
N ASN A 313 -26.61 4.36 16.57
CA ASN A 313 -26.55 5.40 17.60
C ASN A 313 -25.70 4.90 18.77
N ASP A 314 -24.39 4.87 18.59
CA ASP A 314 -23.42 4.48 19.60
C ASP A 314 -22.19 5.41 19.56
N GLU A 315 -21.32 5.23 20.54
CA GLU A 315 -20.12 6.05 20.73
C GLU A 315 -18.85 5.40 20.11
N MET A 316 -18.99 4.40 19.24
CA MET A 316 -17.85 3.75 18.63
C MET A 316 -17.00 4.76 17.85
N PRO A 317 -15.71 4.95 18.22
CA PRO A 317 -14.87 5.95 17.57
C PRO A 317 -14.56 5.55 16.13
N ALA A 318 -14.77 6.48 15.21
CA ALA A 318 -14.45 6.28 13.80
C ALA A 318 -13.90 7.56 13.16
N SER A 319 -13.05 7.42 12.17
CA SER A 319 -12.55 8.51 11.35
C SER A 319 -13.26 8.49 9.99
N LEU A 320 -13.66 9.64 9.48
CA LEU A 320 -14.18 9.73 8.12
C LEU A 320 -13.02 9.74 7.13
N LEU A 321 -12.97 8.72 6.29
CA LEU A 321 -11.95 8.52 5.26
C LEU A 321 -12.54 8.82 3.88
N LEU A 322 -11.93 9.77 3.17
CA LEU A 322 -12.28 10.19 1.81
C LEU A 322 -11.10 9.93 0.87
N PRO A 323 -10.91 8.72 0.33
CA PRO A 323 -9.73 8.39 -0.48
C PRO A 323 -9.60 9.22 -1.75
N MET A 324 -10.71 9.75 -2.25
CA MET A 324 -10.80 10.59 -3.46
C MET A 324 -11.52 11.93 -3.20
N GLY A 325 -11.45 12.44 -1.97
CA GLY A 325 -12.13 13.66 -1.57
C GLY A 325 -13.64 13.50 -1.42
N ARG A 326 -14.33 14.61 -1.19
CA ARG A 326 -15.75 14.67 -0.81
C ARG A 326 -16.73 14.17 -1.88
N THR A 327 -16.32 14.13 -3.14
CA THR A 327 -17.15 13.64 -4.26
C THR A 327 -16.96 12.16 -4.55
N GLY A 328 -15.91 11.57 -4.01
CA GLY A 328 -15.58 10.14 -4.13
C GLY A 328 -16.30 9.26 -3.11
N PRO A 329 -15.93 7.98 -3.06
CA PRO A 329 -16.40 7.07 -2.02
C PRO A 329 -15.96 7.54 -0.63
N ALA A 330 -16.84 7.30 0.36
CA ALA A 330 -16.59 7.64 1.75
C ALA A 330 -16.66 6.40 2.65
N PHE A 331 -15.83 6.39 3.68
CA PHE A 331 -15.77 5.28 4.63
C PHE A 331 -15.64 5.81 6.07
N LEU A 332 -16.19 5.07 7.01
CA LEU A 332 -15.76 5.15 8.41
C LEU A 332 -14.64 4.13 8.63
N ALA A 333 -13.47 4.62 9.03
CA ALA A 333 -12.32 3.83 9.41
C ALA A 333 -12.30 3.71 10.95
N TYR A 334 -12.34 2.48 11.44
CA TYR A 334 -12.33 2.16 12.87
C TYR A 334 -10.92 1.82 13.35
N ALA A 335 -10.77 1.49 14.62
CA ALA A 335 -9.46 1.20 15.21
C ALA A 335 -8.68 0.13 14.43
N ASN A 336 -9.37 -0.92 13.97
CA ASN A 336 -8.75 -2.00 13.21
C ASN A 336 -8.27 -1.60 11.80
N PHE A 337 -8.67 -0.43 11.29
CA PHE A 337 -8.12 0.06 10.03
C PHE A 337 -6.63 0.42 10.15
N ALA A 338 -6.15 0.69 11.37
CA ALA A 338 -4.73 0.91 11.62
C ALA A 338 -3.87 -0.29 11.18
N ALA A 339 -4.35 -1.53 11.39
CA ALA A 339 -3.63 -2.73 10.95
C ALA A 339 -3.37 -2.75 9.44
N TYR A 340 -4.31 -2.25 8.64
CA TYR A 340 -4.13 -2.15 7.19
C TYR A 340 -3.11 -1.09 6.80
N THR A 341 -3.10 0.06 7.50
CA THR A 341 -2.13 1.14 7.21
C THR A 341 -0.74 0.83 7.73
N GLU A 342 -0.61 0.01 8.76
CA GLU A 342 0.68 -0.48 9.25
C GLU A 342 1.23 -1.64 8.40
N TRP A 343 0.35 -2.50 7.87
CA TRP A 343 0.74 -3.52 6.91
C TRP A 343 1.34 -2.88 5.65
N ASN A 344 0.68 -1.86 5.12
CA ASN A 344 1.16 -1.11 3.96
C ASN A 344 0.80 0.37 4.08
N ASN A 345 1.79 1.24 4.04
CA ASN A 345 1.63 2.69 4.20
C ASN A 345 0.86 3.38 3.05
N SER A 346 0.52 2.67 1.99
CA SER A 346 -0.29 3.20 0.90
C SER A 346 -1.76 3.25 1.28
N LEU A 347 -2.32 4.45 1.45
CA LEU A 347 -3.74 4.64 1.76
C LEU A 347 -4.66 3.95 0.74
N ILE A 348 -4.28 3.97 -0.54
CA ILE A 348 -5.02 3.31 -1.61
C ILE A 348 -5.00 1.79 -1.40
N TYR A 349 -3.83 1.21 -1.11
CA TYR A 349 -3.73 -0.21 -0.79
C TYR A 349 -4.55 -0.57 0.44
N SER A 350 -4.35 0.13 1.56
CA SER A 350 -5.00 -0.15 2.85
C SER A 350 -6.52 -0.07 2.75
N THR A 351 -7.04 0.97 2.06
CA THR A 351 -8.48 1.10 1.83
C THR A 351 -9.01 -0.02 0.92
N THR A 352 -8.23 -0.42 -0.09
CA THR A 352 -8.60 -1.54 -0.99
C THR A 352 -8.59 -2.87 -0.25
N ALA A 353 -7.63 -3.11 0.65
CA ALA A 353 -7.55 -4.33 1.45
C ALA A 353 -8.75 -4.45 2.41
N GLY A 354 -9.08 -3.36 3.11
CA GLY A 354 -10.26 -3.31 3.97
C GLY A 354 -11.57 -3.47 3.18
N TYR A 355 -11.65 -2.89 1.98
CA TYR A 355 -12.78 -3.07 1.07
C TYR A 355 -12.87 -4.51 0.55
N LEU A 356 -11.77 -5.13 0.13
CA LEU A 356 -11.75 -6.53 -0.31
C LEU A 356 -12.19 -7.47 0.82
N ALA A 357 -11.75 -7.24 2.05
CA ALA A 357 -12.21 -8.00 3.21
C ALA A 357 -13.72 -7.91 3.39
N ASN A 358 -14.30 -6.71 3.27
CA ASN A 358 -15.76 -6.53 3.29
C ASN A 358 -16.45 -7.31 2.16
N ARG A 359 -15.89 -7.28 0.94
CA ARG A 359 -16.44 -7.99 -0.22
C ARG A 359 -16.39 -9.51 -0.04
N ILE A 360 -15.29 -10.06 0.49
CA ILE A 360 -15.16 -11.49 0.82
C ILE A 360 -16.16 -11.88 1.92
N ALA A 361 -16.41 -10.99 2.89
CA ALA A 361 -17.42 -11.16 3.93
C ALA A 361 -18.86 -11.03 3.43
N GLY A 362 -19.10 -10.72 2.15
CA GLY A 362 -20.42 -10.66 1.53
C GLY A 362 -21.01 -9.26 1.39
N ALA A 363 -20.27 -8.20 1.73
CA ALA A 363 -20.77 -6.84 1.50
C ALA A 363 -21.01 -6.58 0.00
N PRO A 364 -21.99 -5.72 -0.35
CA PRO A 364 -22.28 -5.36 -1.75
C PRO A 364 -21.11 -4.58 -2.37
N PRO A 365 -21.07 -4.45 -3.72
CA PRO A 365 -20.13 -3.57 -4.39
C PRO A 365 -20.25 -2.14 -3.88
N MET A 366 -19.10 -1.46 -3.80
CA MET A 366 -19.02 -0.04 -3.45
C MET A 366 -19.89 0.80 -4.39
N GLN A 367 -20.57 1.78 -3.82
CA GLN A 367 -21.37 2.72 -4.60
C GLN A 367 -20.51 3.55 -5.54
N ARG A 368 -21.09 3.96 -6.65
CA ARG A 368 -20.41 4.88 -7.56
C ARG A 368 -20.25 6.25 -6.90
N PRO A 369 -19.17 6.98 -7.21
CA PRO A 369 -19.04 8.37 -6.81
C PRO A 369 -20.30 9.15 -7.20
N HIS A 370 -20.78 10.03 -6.32
CA HIS A 370 -22.00 10.80 -6.56
C HIS A 370 -21.78 11.95 -7.55
N ALA A 371 -20.53 12.34 -7.79
CA ALA A 371 -20.14 13.32 -8.78
C ALA A 371 -18.80 12.93 -9.42
N PRO A 372 -18.47 13.47 -10.61
CA PRO A 372 -17.16 13.23 -11.22
C PRO A 372 -16.05 13.65 -10.28
N VAL A 373 -15.08 12.75 -10.07
CA VAL A 373 -13.86 13.05 -9.32
C VAL A 373 -12.81 13.53 -10.28
N THR A 374 -12.41 14.78 -10.14
CA THR A 374 -11.30 15.36 -10.93
C THR A 374 -9.99 15.09 -10.18
N GLN A 375 -9.04 14.48 -10.87
CA GLN A 375 -7.68 14.29 -10.38
C GLN A 375 -6.74 15.23 -11.11
N LEU A 376 -5.85 15.89 -10.35
CA LEU A 376 -4.74 16.63 -10.98
C LEU A 376 -3.81 15.64 -11.71
N PRO A 377 -3.29 16.01 -12.89
CA PRO A 377 -2.24 15.26 -13.56
C PRO A 377 -1.01 15.06 -12.66
N PHE A 378 -0.28 13.98 -12.87
CA PHE A 378 0.91 13.64 -12.10
C PHE A 378 1.90 14.80 -11.90
N ASN A 379 2.20 15.53 -12.99
CA ASN A 379 3.11 16.67 -12.94
C ASN A 379 2.56 17.83 -12.10
N GLU A 380 1.25 18.03 -12.10
CA GLU A 380 0.61 19.07 -11.28
C GLU A 380 0.56 18.68 -9.81
N ILE A 381 0.41 17.40 -9.49
CA ILE A 381 0.55 16.92 -8.10
C ILE A 381 1.98 17.13 -7.62
N LYS A 382 2.97 16.82 -8.44
CA LYS A 382 4.39 17.04 -8.11
C LYS A 382 4.71 18.53 -7.94
N GLU A 383 4.16 19.39 -8.78
CA GLU A 383 4.27 20.84 -8.63
C GLU A 383 3.64 21.31 -7.32
N LEU A 384 2.42 20.84 -7.02
CA LEU A 384 1.71 21.15 -5.78
C LEU A 384 2.54 20.73 -4.55
N GLN A 385 3.12 19.52 -4.55
CA GLN A 385 4.02 19.08 -3.50
C GLN A 385 5.21 20.05 -3.33
N GLY A 386 5.82 20.50 -4.42
CA GLY A 386 6.89 21.50 -4.39
C GLY A 386 6.43 22.86 -3.83
N LEU A 387 5.20 23.28 -4.12
CA LEU A 387 4.61 24.49 -3.53
C LEU A 387 4.33 24.33 -2.04
N LEU A 388 3.86 23.16 -1.61
CA LEU A 388 3.63 22.83 -0.20
C LEU A 388 4.95 22.82 0.60
N VAL A 389 6.03 22.26 0.04
CA VAL A 389 7.37 22.32 0.67
C VAL A 389 7.84 23.78 0.84
N ARG A 390 7.67 24.62 -0.20
CA ARG A 390 7.99 26.05 -0.09
C ARG A 390 7.12 26.79 0.94
N ALA A 391 5.92 26.31 1.17
CA ALA A 391 5.04 26.84 2.21
C ALA A 391 5.36 26.30 3.62
N GLY A 392 6.42 25.50 3.79
CA GLY A 392 6.90 24.99 5.07
C GLY A 392 6.33 23.63 5.49
N PHE A 393 5.61 22.92 4.62
CA PHE A 393 5.03 21.62 4.95
C PHE A 393 5.98 20.48 4.60
N ASN A 394 6.02 19.46 5.45
CA ASN A 394 6.59 18.17 5.10
C ASN A 394 5.57 17.37 4.28
N VAL A 395 5.88 17.09 3.03
CA VAL A 395 5.04 16.28 2.14
C VAL A 395 5.60 14.86 1.91
N GLY A 396 6.69 14.52 2.59
CA GLY A 396 7.51 13.36 2.25
C GLY A 396 8.31 13.63 0.97
N THR A 397 8.31 12.66 0.06
CA THR A 397 8.98 12.79 -1.23
C THR A 397 8.11 13.61 -2.20
N VAL A 398 8.76 14.49 -2.97
CA VAL A 398 8.11 15.23 -4.07
C VAL A 398 8.12 14.33 -5.31
N ASP A 399 7.20 13.37 -5.35
CA ASP A 399 7.16 12.28 -6.33
C ASP A 399 5.88 12.25 -7.19
N GLY A 400 4.92 13.15 -6.93
CA GLY A 400 3.63 13.18 -7.65
C GLY A 400 2.59 12.22 -7.07
N VAL A 401 2.83 11.63 -5.89
CA VAL A 401 1.92 10.71 -5.22
C VAL A 401 1.34 11.34 -3.96
N LEU A 402 0.04 11.22 -3.80
CA LEU A 402 -0.68 11.76 -2.63
C LEU A 402 -0.60 10.79 -1.44
N GLY A 403 0.57 10.71 -0.82
CA GLY A 403 0.74 10.06 0.48
C GLY A 403 0.07 10.83 1.62
N GLN A 404 0.05 10.26 2.83
CA GLN A 404 -0.59 10.86 4.00
C GLN A 404 -0.05 12.25 4.31
N ALA A 405 1.28 12.45 4.28
CA ALA A 405 1.90 13.75 4.53
C ALA A 405 1.46 14.82 3.51
N SER A 406 1.44 14.48 2.22
CA SER A 406 0.94 15.38 1.16
C SER A 406 -0.53 15.72 1.35
N ARG A 407 -1.38 14.75 1.71
CA ARG A 407 -2.82 14.96 1.99
C ARG A 407 -3.04 15.88 3.18
N SER A 408 -2.28 15.71 4.26
CA SER A 408 -2.35 16.61 5.43
C SER A 408 -1.94 18.04 5.08
N ALA A 409 -0.89 18.22 4.27
CA ALA A 409 -0.47 19.53 3.80
C ALA A 409 -1.51 20.18 2.86
N VAL A 410 -2.12 19.42 1.96
CA VAL A 410 -3.24 19.85 1.11
C VAL A 410 -4.38 20.37 1.97
N LYS A 411 -4.82 19.60 2.97
CA LYS A 411 -5.88 19.98 3.90
C LYS A 411 -5.59 21.29 4.60
N ALA A 412 -4.37 21.48 5.14
CA ALA A 412 -3.98 22.70 5.81
C ALA A 412 -4.07 23.92 4.86
N MET A 413 -3.69 23.77 3.60
CA MET A 413 -3.81 24.84 2.63
C MET A 413 -5.23 25.06 2.17
N GLN A 414 -6.07 24.02 2.09
CA GLN A 414 -7.51 24.17 1.83
C GLN A 414 -8.16 25.02 2.94
N VAL A 415 -7.89 24.72 4.21
CA VAL A 415 -8.34 25.52 5.35
C VAL A 415 -7.87 26.99 5.20
N LYS A 416 -6.58 27.22 4.94
CA LYS A 416 -6.00 28.55 4.78
C LYS A 416 -6.69 29.38 3.70
N TYR A 417 -7.09 28.73 2.62
CA TYR A 417 -7.74 29.41 1.49
C TYR A 417 -9.27 29.40 1.54
N GLY A 418 -9.88 28.90 2.62
CA GLY A 418 -11.34 28.78 2.73
C GLY A 418 -11.96 27.83 1.71
N LEU A 419 -11.21 26.80 1.30
CA LEU A 419 -11.67 25.74 0.42
C LEU A 419 -12.18 24.56 1.25
N PRO A 420 -13.08 23.72 0.69
CA PRO A 420 -13.46 22.48 1.36
C PRO A 420 -12.23 21.60 1.68
N ALA A 421 -11.97 21.37 2.97
CA ALA A 421 -10.73 20.79 3.46
C ALA A 421 -10.79 19.26 3.54
N ASP A 422 -11.02 18.61 2.39
CA ASP A 422 -11.21 17.16 2.22
C ASP A 422 -9.92 16.38 1.89
N SER A 423 -8.77 17.04 1.99
CA SER A 423 -7.45 16.47 1.67
C SER A 423 -7.26 16.05 0.20
N TRP A 424 -8.20 16.39 -0.70
CA TRP A 424 -8.09 16.09 -2.12
C TRP A 424 -7.68 17.34 -2.91
N PRO A 425 -6.55 17.31 -3.62
CA PRO A 425 -6.08 18.49 -4.33
C PRO A 425 -6.95 18.79 -5.56
N THR A 426 -7.26 20.08 -5.72
CA THR A 426 -8.05 20.58 -6.85
C THR A 426 -7.25 21.58 -7.69
N ALA A 427 -7.66 21.80 -8.93
CA ALA A 427 -7.09 22.85 -9.79
C ALA A 427 -7.22 24.23 -9.13
N GLU A 428 -8.30 24.49 -8.39
CA GLU A 428 -8.46 25.74 -7.65
C GLU A 428 -7.40 25.90 -6.56
N LEU A 429 -7.13 24.87 -5.77
CA LEU A 429 -6.06 24.91 -4.76
C LEU A 429 -4.71 25.19 -5.41
N LEU A 430 -4.39 24.50 -6.49
CA LEU A 430 -3.13 24.67 -7.22
C LEU A 430 -2.99 26.12 -7.75
N ALA A 431 -4.05 26.68 -8.35
CA ALA A 431 -4.08 28.06 -8.83
C ALA A 431 -3.85 29.07 -7.70
N ARG A 432 -4.50 28.89 -6.54
CA ARG A 432 -4.28 29.71 -5.35
C ARG A 432 -2.83 29.67 -4.87
N MET A 433 -2.24 28.48 -4.84
CA MET A 433 -0.86 28.31 -4.43
C MET A 433 0.16 28.87 -5.43
N ARG A 434 -0.19 28.94 -6.71
CA ARG A 434 0.59 29.65 -7.74
C ARG A 434 0.49 31.18 -7.63
N GLY A 435 -0.41 31.70 -6.80
CA GLY A 435 -0.68 33.13 -6.70
C GLY A 435 -1.60 33.68 -7.77
N VAL A 436 -2.33 32.84 -8.48
CA VAL A 436 -3.30 33.30 -9.50
C VAL A 436 -4.58 33.77 -8.78
N PRO A 437 -5.09 34.99 -9.04
CA PRO A 437 -6.33 35.47 -8.45
C PRO A 437 -7.53 34.57 -8.80
N ARG A 438 -8.53 34.60 -7.93
CA ARG A 438 -9.79 33.86 -8.13
C ARG A 438 -10.48 34.35 -9.40
N VAL A 439 -10.66 33.50 -10.40
CA VAL A 439 -11.62 33.78 -11.48
C VAL A 439 -13.01 33.65 -10.83
N GLN A 440 -13.68 34.80 -10.61
CA GLN A 440 -15.07 34.82 -10.23
C GLN A 440 -15.87 34.18 -11.37
N SER A 441 -16.44 33.01 -11.16
CA SER A 441 -17.44 32.46 -12.07
C SER A 441 -18.65 33.39 -12.01
N SER A 442 -18.80 34.25 -13.03
CA SER A 442 -20.00 35.02 -13.26
C SER A 442 -21.15 34.06 -13.57
N THR A 443 -21.92 33.69 -12.54
CA THR A 443 -23.28 33.20 -12.73
C THR A 443 -24.22 34.40 -12.95
N ALA A 444 -24.12 35.03 -14.09
CA ALA A 444 -25.20 35.84 -14.59
C ALA A 444 -26.23 34.88 -15.21
N ALA A 445 -27.31 34.64 -14.53
CA ALA A 445 -28.50 34.06 -15.14
C ALA A 445 -28.95 34.99 -16.28
N PRO A 446 -29.33 34.44 -17.44
CA PRO A 446 -29.95 35.27 -18.46
C PRO A 446 -31.34 35.69 -17.99
N GLU A 447 -31.54 36.99 -17.78
CA GLU A 447 -32.90 37.56 -17.67
C GLU A 447 -33.67 37.24 -18.95
N MET A 448 -34.66 36.39 -18.87
CA MET A 448 -35.66 36.23 -19.90
C MET A 448 -36.54 37.50 -19.92
N ARG A 449 -36.52 38.20 -21.03
CA ARG A 449 -37.58 39.11 -21.45
C ARG A 449 -38.51 38.40 -22.41
#